data_087e68f3b0fc82093bb81b3c845478de
#
_entry.id   087e68f3b0fc82093bb81b3c845478de
#
_cell.length_a   1.000
_cell.length_b   1.000
_cell.length_c   1.000
_cell.angle_alpha   90.00
_cell.angle_beta   90.00
_cell.angle_gamma   90.00
#
_symmetry.space_group_name_H-M   'P 1'
#
loop_
_entity.id
_entity.type
_entity.pdbx_description
1 polymer ?
#
loop_
_entity_poly.entity_id
_entity_poly.type
_entity_poly.pdbx_seq_one_letter_code
_entity_poly.pdbx_strand_id
1 'polypeptide(L)'
;FQTEASEEISNNIRLYLEEPLWISEDKTLPFYQTLKSITGSGKTLILADALEELRSFLSTEPIVLWVSKGKVVVGQTLENLSNGKYSENIPNYLVKPLLDCNETDIVNHKALLLIATVGKFNQKDKEDGDRRIFQTNLDSADISLWEMLKHRKDSEGRKRALIIVYDEGHNLSDQQTKLLQELNPLVLISASATIKVPKELEWNIKRLQKEKNLSNEDLIVNVSNKKVVESGLIKKYLSIGGYLTPMEEAIDSLLMDMKEVSEVSVKIGAGFSPKAIYVSDTNMISKRSQYDDIKVNFNERQARPIEIWRYLVKSGIDPSEIAVYCNLKFDRNFPKPKEFNLFSGGDNDYYDFIKGDYKHIIFNQTLQEGWDD
;
A
#
# COMPACT_ATOMS: atom_id res chain seq x y z
N PHE A 1 -8.04 -4.68 20.05
CA PHE A 1 -7.04 -3.65 19.81
C PHE A 1 -7.34 -2.80 18.57
N GLN A 2 -7.98 -3.39 17.54
CA GLN A 2 -8.32 -2.63 16.32
C GLN A 2 -9.34 -1.54 16.65
N THR A 3 -10.42 -1.88 17.33
CA THR A 3 -11.43 -0.93 17.80
C THR A 3 -10.85 0.13 18.76
N GLU A 4 -10.01 -0.27 19.72
CA GLU A 4 -9.33 0.68 20.62
C GLU A 4 -8.48 1.70 19.83
N ALA A 5 -7.77 1.24 18.79
CA ALA A 5 -6.92 2.10 17.98
C ALA A 5 -7.73 3.03 17.07
N SER A 6 -8.85 2.59 16.50
CA SER A 6 -9.74 3.47 15.71
C SER A 6 -10.40 4.53 16.58
N GLU A 7 -10.91 4.15 17.75
CA GLU A 7 -11.47 5.08 18.73
C GLU A 7 -10.44 6.10 19.25
N GLU A 8 -9.20 5.68 19.48
CA GLU A 8 -8.12 6.58 19.90
C GLU A 8 -7.79 7.60 18.80
N ILE A 9 -7.67 7.17 17.54
CA ILE A 9 -7.44 8.07 16.39
C ILE A 9 -8.58 9.08 16.26
N SER A 10 -9.83 8.61 16.26
CA SER A 10 -11.00 9.47 16.08
C SER A 10 -11.16 10.46 17.24
N ASN A 11 -10.91 10.03 18.47
CA ASN A 11 -10.98 10.89 19.65
C ASN A 11 -9.89 11.98 19.65
N ASN A 12 -8.64 11.64 19.34
CA ASN A 12 -7.55 12.61 19.26
C ASN A 12 -7.85 13.70 18.22
N ILE A 13 -8.35 13.28 17.06
CA ILE A 13 -8.72 14.23 16.01
C ILE A 13 -9.94 15.06 16.44
N ARG A 14 -10.97 14.45 17.02
CA ARG A 14 -12.16 15.17 17.52
C ARG A 14 -11.79 16.25 18.53
N LEU A 15 -10.96 15.92 19.51
CA LEU A 15 -10.50 16.90 20.51
C LEU A 15 -9.78 18.09 19.88
N TYR A 16 -8.97 17.85 18.85
CA TYR A 16 -8.35 18.94 18.11
C TYR A 16 -9.38 19.78 17.34
N LEU A 17 -10.41 19.15 16.75
CA LEU A 17 -11.42 19.84 15.95
C LEU A 17 -12.37 20.71 16.77
N GLU A 18 -12.50 20.49 18.07
CA GLU A 18 -13.25 21.36 18.97
C GLU A 18 -12.63 22.76 19.05
N GLU A 19 -11.30 22.84 18.99
CA GLU A 19 -10.55 24.12 19.00
C GLU A 19 -9.35 24.05 18.04
N PRO A 20 -9.54 24.09 16.72
CA PRO A 20 -8.45 23.97 15.78
C PRO A 20 -7.54 25.20 15.81
N LEU A 21 -6.25 24.99 15.51
CA LEU A 21 -5.29 26.09 15.37
C LEU A 21 -5.45 26.76 14.01
N TRP A 22 -5.73 28.04 14.03
CA TRP A 22 -5.89 28.82 12.81
C TRP A 22 -4.54 29.40 12.36
N ILE A 23 -4.26 29.30 11.04
CA ILE A 23 -3.12 29.92 10.37
C ILE A 23 -3.56 31.26 9.75
N SER A 24 -4.78 31.29 9.18
CA SER A 24 -5.45 32.47 8.62
C SER A 24 -6.97 32.32 8.81
N GLU A 25 -7.77 33.30 8.36
CA GLU A 25 -9.22 33.29 8.49
C GLU A 25 -9.92 32.06 7.91
N ASP A 26 -9.32 31.48 6.85
CA ASP A 26 -9.89 30.36 6.07
C ASP A 26 -9.04 29.08 6.14
N LYS A 27 -7.94 29.07 6.90
CA LYS A 27 -6.99 27.97 6.95
C LYS A 27 -6.60 27.58 8.36
N THR A 28 -6.84 26.33 8.69
CA THR A 28 -6.37 25.71 9.94
C THR A 28 -5.04 25.00 9.75
N LEU A 29 -4.28 24.86 10.82
CA LEU A 29 -3.13 23.97 10.88
C LEU A 29 -3.66 22.54 10.81
N PRO A 30 -3.23 21.67 9.87
CA PRO A 30 -3.71 20.31 9.83
C PRO A 30 -3.25 19.53 11.06
N PHE A 31 -4.18 18.77 11.67
CA PHE A 31 -3.81 17.82 12.71
C PHE A 31 -3.01 16.66 12.09
N TYR A 32 -1.93 16.30 12.70
CA TYR A 32 -1.10 15.17 12.28
C TYR A 32 -1.26 14.02 13.25
N GLN A 33 -1.72 12.88 12.78
CA GLN A 33 -1.87 11.64 13.54
C GLN A 33 -1.10 10.52 12.88
N THR A 34 -0.35 9.73 13.65
CA THR A 34 0.32 8.53 13.16
C THR A 34 -0.32 7.29 13.77
N LEU A 35 -0.68 6.32 12.92
CA LEU A 35 -0.95 4.94 13.33
C LEU A 35 0.32 4.10 13.16
N LYS A 36 0.95 3.74 14.26
CA LYS A 36 2.09 2.81 14.27
C LYS A 36 1.61 1.40 14.51
N SER A 37 1.68 0.56 13.49
CA SER A 37 1.32 -0.85 13.60
C SER A 37 2.05 -1.68 12.56
N ILE A 38 2.40 -2.92 12.90
CA ILE A 38 3.11 -3.82 11.99
C ILE A 38 2.23 -4.23 10.80
N THR A 39 2.86 -4.71 9.73
CA THR A 39 2.16 -5.27 8.57
C THR A 39 1.30 -6.48 8.99
N GLY A 40 0.12 -6.62 8.41
CA GLY A 40 -0.83 -7.68 8.79
C GLY A 40 -1.67 -7.39 10.04
N SER A 41 -1.50 -6.24 10.71
CA SER A 41 -2.30 -5.86 11.88
C SER A 41 -3.72 -5.37 11.56
N GLY A 42 -4.06 -5.18 10.29
CA GLY A 42 -5.33 -4.61 9.86
C GLY A 42 -5.36 -3.09 9.88
N LYS A 43 -4.25 -2.41 9.56
CA LYS A 43 -4.19 -0.93 9.48
C LYS A 43 -5.34 -0.33 8.66
N THR A 44 -5.66 -0.94 7.52
CA THR A 44 -6.74 -0.48 6.64
C THR A 44 -8.11 -0.52 7.35
N LEU A 45 -8.39 -1.57 8.13
CA LEU A 45 -9.61 -1.67 8.93
C LEU A 45 -9.67 -0.60 10.01
N ILE A 46 -8.58 -0.45 10.79
CA ILE A 46 -8.49 0.56 11.85
C ILE A 46 -8.77 1.97 11.29
N LEU A 47 -8.18 2.28 10.13
CA LEU A 47 -8.36 3.57 9.48
C LEU A 47 -9.77 3.74 8.92
N ALA A 48 -10.38 2.69 8.35
CA ALA A 48 -11.75 2.73 7.86
C ALA A 48 -12.75 3.02 8.99
N ASP A 49 -12.63 2.31 10.11
CA ASP A 49 -13.46 2.53 11.30
C ASP A 49 -13.27 3.95 11.86
N ALA A 50 -12.02 4.41 11.98
CA ALA A 50 -11.72 5.77 12.45
C ALA A 50 -12.32 6.86 11.53
N LEU A 51 -12.29 6.66 10.22
CA LEU A 51 -12.88 7.60 9.26
C LEU A 51 -14.41 7.65 9.35
N GLU A 52 -15.08 6.52 9.54
CA GLU A 52 -16.54 6.48 9.71
C GLU A 52 -16.95 7.17 11.03
N GLU A 53 -16.21 6.94 12.11
CA GLU A 53 -16.44 7.66 13.38
C GLU A 53 -16.26 9.16 13.21
N LEU A 54 -15.14 9.59 12.60
CA LEU A 54 -14.84 11.01 12.38
C LEU A 54 -15.91 11.72 11.56
N ARG A 55 -16.48 11.05 10.57
CA ARG A 55 -17.54 11.60 9.72
C ARG A 55 -18.67 12.18 10.55
N SER A 56 -19.06 11.53 11.65
CA SER A 56 -20.17 11.94 12.51
C SER A 56 -19.92 13.26 13.28
N PHE A 57 -18.67 13.66 13.42
CA PHE A 57 -18.26 14.88 14.15
C PHE A 57 -18.01 16.08 13.24
N LEU A 58 -18.03 15.86 11.92
CA LEU A 58 -17.78 16.93 10.96
C LEU A 58 -19.06 17.66 10.56
N SER A 59 -18.97 18.97 10.39
CA SER A 59 -20.11 19.81 9.98
C SER A 59 -20.52 19.61 8.51
N THR A 60 -19.65 19.02 7.70
CA THR A 60 -19.90 18.67 6.29
C THR A 60 -19.37 17.27 6.03
N GLU A 61 -19.99 16.55 5.10
CA GLU A 61 -19.49 15.25 4.68
C GLU A 61 -18.06 15.36 4.15
N PRO A 62 -17.10 14.58 4.67
CA PRO A 62 -15.70 14.72 4.34
C PRO A 62 -15.36 14.24 2.94
N ILE A 63 -14.24 14.76 2.43
CA ILE A 63 -13.50 14.12 1.35
C ILE A 63 -12.25 13.52 1.98
N VAL A 64 -12.06 12.23 1.78
CA VAL A 64 -10.86 11.51 2.19
C VAL A 64 -9.99 11.26 0.96
N LEU A 65 -8.75 11.66 1.00
CA LEU A 65 -7.75 11.34 -0.01
C LEU A 65 -6.82 10.28 0.57
N TRP A 66 -7.03 9.03 0.17
CA TRP A 66 -6.21 7.89 0.57
C TRP A 66 -5.11 7.66 -0.44
N VAL A 67 -3.88 7.84 -0.02
CA VAL A 67 -2.70 7.70 -0.86
C VAL A 67 -1.78 6.59 -0.35
N SER A 68 -1.24 5.81 -1.26
CA SER A 68 -0.26 4.77 -0.99
C SER A 68 0.79 4.70 -2.10
N LYS A 69 1.89 4.00 -1.83
CA LYS A 69 2.93 3.73 -2.82
C LYS A 69 2.61 2.42 -3.54
N GLY A 70 2.64 2.41 -4.83
CA GLY A 70 2.44 1.21 -5.62
C GLY A 70 0.99 0.98 -6.07
N LYS A 71 0.87 0.58 -7.33
CA LYS A 71 -0.44 0.38 -7.97
C LYS A 71 -1.21 -0.81 -7.40
N VAL A 72 -0.49 -1.87 -7.03
CA VAL A 72 -1.09 -3.10 -6.48
C VAL A 72 -1.78 -2.80 -5.15
N VAL A 73 -1.08 -2.14 -4.22
CA VAL A 73 -1.63 -1.75 -2.91
C VAL A 73 -2.87 -0.86 -3.07
N VAL A 74 -2.79 0.13 -3.98
CA VAL A 74 -3.91 1.02 -4.29
C VAL A 74 -5.11 0.24 -4.85
N GLY A 75 -4.86 -0.72 -5.74
CA GLY A 75 -5.92 -1.59 -6.28
C GLY A 75 -6.58 -2.45 -5.21
N GLN A 76 -5.80 -3.10 -4.35
CA GLN A 76 -6.30 -3.88 -3.21
C GLN A 76 -7.10 -3.02 -2.22
N THR A 77 -6.59 -1.83 -1.88
CA THR A 77 -7.29 -0.90 -1.00
C THR A 77 -8.62 -0.47 -1.60
N LEU A 78 -8.65 -0.14 -2.89
CA LEU A 78 -9.87 0.22 -3.60
C LEU A 78 -10.90 -0.92 -3.55
N GLU A 79 -10.50 -2.14 -3.89
CA GLU A 79 -11.38 -3.31 -3.89
C GLU A 79 -11.91 -3.60 -2.49
N ASN A 80 -11.03 -3.63 -1.48
CA ASN A 80 -11.39 -3.92 -0.10
C ASN A 80 -12.36 -2.90 0.50
N LEU A 81 -12.22 -1.62 0.15
CA LEU A 81 -13.07 -0.56 0.69
C LEU A 81 -14.33 -0.30 -0.14
N SER A 82 -14.36 -0.62 -1.45
CA SER A 82 -15.54 -0.40 -2.28
C SER A 82 -16.56 -1.53 -2.21
N ASN A 83 -16.12 -2.78 -2.37
CA ASN A 83 -16.99 -3.96 -2.46
C ASN A 83 -16.44 -5.18 -1.72
N GLY A 84 -15.29 -5.05 -1.07
CA GLY A 84 -14.58 -6.14 -0.41
C GLY A 84 -14.79 -6.18 1.09
N LYS A 85 -13.81 -6.79 1.77
CA LYS A 85 -13.86 -7.16 3.20
C LYS A 85 -14.06 -5.99 4.18
N TYR A 86 -13.84 -4.75 3.76
CA TYR A 86 -13.96 -3.55 4.63
C TYR A 86 -15.04 -2.56 4.15
N SER A 87 -15.84 -2.91 3.15
CA SER A 87 -16.90 -2.03 2.65
C SER A 87 -17.99 -1.73 3.68
N GLU A 88 -18.26 -2.67 4.57
CA GLU A 88 -19.23 -2.50 5.68
C GLU A 88 -18.72 -1.57 6.79
N ASN A 89 -17.41 -1.30 6.87
CA ASN A 89 -16.83 -0.40 7.86
C ASN A 89 -16.93 1.08 7.46
N ILE A 90 -17.21 1.37 6.18
CA ILE A 90 -17.39 2.73 5.64
C ILE A 90 -18.65 2.84 4.78
N PRO A 91 -19.83 2.42 5.27
CA PRO A 91 -21.05 2.30 4.45
C PRO A 91 -21.54 3.62 3.87
N ASN A 92 -21.14 4.74 4.46
CA ASN A 92 -21.57 6.08 4.07
C ASN A 92 -20.63 6.77 3.07
N TYR A 93 -19.54 6.11 2.67
CA TYR A 93 -18.58 6.65 1.73
C TYR A 93 -18.83 6.19 0.29
N LEU A 94 -18.74 7.11 -0.64
CA LEU A 94 -18.57 6.79 -2.05
C LEU A 94 -17.07 6.59 -2.31
N VAL A 95 -16.67 5.33 -2.55
CA VAL A 95 -15.27 4.96 -2.78
C VAL A 95 -14.97 4.90 -4.28
N LYS A 96 -13.96 5.62 -4.75
CA LYS A 96 -13.55 5.60 -6.17
C LYS A 96 -12.07 5.93 -6.37
N PRO A 97 -11.49 5.55 -7.52
CA PRO A 97 -10.17 6.06 -7.91
C PRO A 97 -10.18 7.59 -8.01
N LEU A 98 -9.08 8.22 -7.61
CA LEU A 98 -8.95 9.69 -7.66
C LEU A 98 -9.25 10.26 -9.04
N LEU A 99 -8.77 9.62 -10.11
CA LEU A 99 -8.94 10.14 -11.47
C LEU A 99 -10.38 9.99 -12.02
N ASP A 100 -11.22 9.19 -11.37
CA ASP A 100 -12.63 9.01 -11.75
C ASP A 100 -13.55 9.98 -10.99
N CYS A 101 -12.97 10.85 -10.16
CA CYS A 101 -13.68 11.90 -9.44
C CYS A 101 -14.05 13.04 -10.39
N ASN A 102 -15.28 13.51 -10.27
CA ASN A 102 -15.79 14.64 -11.03
C ASN A 102 -16.41 15.71 -10.10
N GLU A 103 -16.85 16.82 -10.68
CA GLU A 103 -17.43 17.93 -9.93
C GLU A 103 -18.69 17.52 -9.14
N THR A 104 -19.53 16.67 -9.73
CA THR A 104 -20.74 16.17 -9.07
C THR A 104 -20.42 15.40 -7.79
N ASP A 105 -19.32 14.61 -7.79
CA ASP A 105 -18.87 13.90 -6.59
C ASP A 105 -18.42 14.87 -5.47
N ILE A 106 -17.76 15.96 -5.86
CA ILE A 106 -17.30 16.98 -4.91
C ILE A 106 -18.47 17.72 -4.26
N VAL A 107 -19.51 18.02 -5.05
CA VAL A 107 -20.69 18.77 -4.58
C VAL A 107 -21.70 17.88 -3.85
N ASN A 108 -21.67 16.56 -4.06
CA ASN A 108 -22.59 15.60 -3.49
C ASN A 108 -22.61 15.62 -1.95
N HIS A 109 -23.78 15.28 -1.36
CA HIS A 109 -23.96 15.18 0.09
C HIS A 109 -23.42 13.88 0.72
N LYS A 110 -22.73 13.00 -0.02
CA LYS A 110 -22.11 11.79 0.52
C LYS A 110 -20.67 12.05 0.88
N ALA A 111 -20.19 11.37 1.91
CA ALA A 111 -18.76 11.30 2.15
C ALA A 111 -18.05 10.64 0.95
N LEU A 112 -16.88 11.16 0.58
CA LEU A 112 -16.15 10.74 -0.61
C LEU A 112 -14.78 10.22 -0.20
N LEU A 113 -14.44 9.00 -0.63
CA LEU A 113 -13.12 8.41 -0.41
C LEU A 113 -12.43 8.18 -1.76
N LEU A 114 -11.39 8.95 -2.02
CA LEU A 114 -10.61 8.95 -3.25
C LEU A 114 -9.29 8.23 -3.04
N ILE A 115 -9.03 7.19 -3.82
CA ILE A 115 -7.83 6.35 -3.68
C ILE A 115 -6.87 6.63 -4.82
N ALA A 116 -5.58 6.83 -4.49
CA ALA A 116 -4.56 7.15 -5.46
C ALA A 116 -3.17 6.64 -5.08
N THR A 117 -2.31 6.44 -6.08
CA THR A 117 -0.87 6.32 -5.82
C THR A 117 -0.27 7.69 -5.52
N VAL A 118 0.68 7.73 -4.59
CA VAL A 118 1.40 8.96 -4.24
C VAL A 118 2.15 9.57 -5.44
N GLY A 119 2.49 8.76 -6.44
CA GLY A 119 3.13 9.23 -7.68
C GLY A 119 2.30 10.25 -8.48
N LYS A 120 0.97 10.32 -8.24
CA LYS A 120 0.10 11.36 -8.80
C LYS A 120 0.44 12.77 -8.28
N PHE A 121 1.09 12.86 -7.12
CA PHE A 121 1.48 14.09 -6.44
C PHE A 121 2.97 14.42 -6.61
N ASN A 122 3.57 14.02 -7.74
CA ASN A 122 4.91 14.45 -8.14
C ASN A 122 4.87 15.86 -8.75
N GLN A 123 6.04 16.52 -8.78
CA GLN A 123 6.15 17.88 -9.32
C GLN A 123 5.59 17.98 -10.75
N LYS A 124 4.92 19.13 -11.02
CA LYS A 124 4.35 19.48 -12.32
C LYS A 124 5.37 19.45 -13.48
N ASP A 125 6.66 19.63 -13.18
CA ASP A 125 7.72 19.87 -14.17
C ASP A 125 8.57 18.61 -14.48
N LYS A 126 8.29 17.46 -13.88
CA LYS A 126 9.00 16.23 -14.24
C LYS A 126 8.33 15.57 -15.46
N GLU A 127 9.11 15.33 -16.50
CA GLU A 127 8.66 14.72 -17.75
C GLU A 127 7.95 13.37 -17.56
N ASP A 128 8.30 12.61 -16.50
CA ASP A 128 7.75 11.30 -16.18
C ASP A 128 6.61 11.34 -15.14
N GLY A 129 6.17 12.50 -14.66
CA GLY A 129 5.11 12.63 -13.67
C GLY A 129 3.71 12.46 -14.25
N ASP A 130 2.82 11.80 -13.55
CA ASP A 130 1.40 11.76 -13.92
C ASP A 130 0.76 13.12 -13.67
N ARG A 131 0.57 13.90 -14.74
CA ARG A 131 0.06 15.28 -14.70
C ARG A 131 -1.47 15.38 -14.76
N ARG A 132 -2.18 14.26 -14.88
CA ARG A 132 -3.64 14.25 -15.13
C ARG A 132 -4.44 15.00 -14.08
N ILE A 133 -4.01 14.98 -12.82
CA ILE A 133 -4.69 15.73 -11.75
C ILE A 133 -4.63 17.26 -11.92
N PHE A 134 -3.61 17.76 -12.64
CA PHE A 134 -3.39 19.20 -12.90
C PHE A 134 -3.91 19.66 -14.26
N GLN A 135 -4.36 18.72 -15.10
CA GLN A 135 -4.91 19.03 -16.42
C GLN A 135 -6.42 19.26 -16.32
N THR A 136 -6.89 20.25 -17.05
CA THR A 136 -8.33 20.45 -17.23
C THR A 136 -8.85 19.42 -18.22
N ASN A 137 -9.86 18.68 -17.84
CA ASN A 137 -10.57 17.81 -18.77
C ASN A 137 -11.78 18.56 -19.32
N LEU A 138 -11.63 19.14 -20.50
CA LEU A 138 -12.63 19.98 -21.16
C LEU A 138 -13.97 19.25 -21.42
N ASP A 139 -13.95 17.89 -21.44
CA ASP A 139 -15.16 17.08 -21.64
C ASP A 139 -15.96 16.89 -20.34
N SER A 140 -15.34 17.14 -19.16
CA SER A 140 -15.96 16.81 -17.86
C SER A 140 -15.96 17.96 -16.85
N ALA A 141 -15.09 18.97 -16.98
CA ALA A 141 -15.03 20.11 -16.08
C ALA A 141 -14.19 21.26 -16.66
N ASP A 142 -14.56 22.49 -16.30
CA ASP A 142 -13.82 23.70 -16.68
C ASP A 142 -12.52 23.88 -15.88
N ILE A 143 -12.34 23.15 -14.78
CA ILE A 143 -11.19 23.23 -13.88
C ILE A 143 -10.56 21.86 -13.66
N SER A 144 -9.28 21.83 -13.29
CA SER A 144 -8.57 20.58 -13.00
C SER A 144 -9.07 19.92 -11.69
N LEU A 145 -8.89 18.62 -11.59
CA LEU A 145 -9.20 17.87 -10.35
C LEU A 145 -8.45 18.45 -9.14
N TRP A 146 -7.23 18.92 -9.33
CA TRP A 146 -6.45 19.60 -8.29
C TRP A 146 -7.17 20.85 -7.76
N GLU A 147 -7.65 21.71 -8.65
CA GLU A 147 -8.37 22.91 -8.27
C GLU A 147 -9.74 22.58 -7.67
N MET A 148 -10.44 21.53 -8.17
CA MET A 148 -11.67 21.04 -7.55
C MET A 148 -11.44 20.63 -6.10
N LEU A 149 -10.39 19.87 -5.80
CA LEU A 149 -10.05 19.44 -4.44
C LEU A 149 -9.63 20.62 -3.56
N LYS A 150 -8.94 21.60 -4.12
CA LYS A 150 -8.50 22.78 -3.38
C LYS A 150 -9.66 23.70 -2.97
N HIS A 151 -10.64 23.85 -3.86
CA HIS A 151 -11.80 24.72 -3.68
C HIS A 151 -13.09 23.97 -3.32
N ARG A 152 -12.98 22.68 -2.97
CA ARG A 152 -14.07 21.78 -2.65
C ARG A 152 -15.18 22.40 -1.80
N LYS A 153 -16.38 22.48 -2.34
CA LYS A 153 -17.58 22.97 -1.66
C LYS A 153 -18.74 22.01 -1.88
N ASP A 154 -19.60 21.90 -0.88
CA ASP A 154 -20.86 21.19 -1.03
C ASP A 154 -21.89 22.03 -1.82
N SER A 155 -23.08 21.47 -2.03
CA SER A 155 -24.19 22.16 -2.72
C SER A 155 -24.71 23.41 -2.03
N GLU A 156 -24.40 23.59 -0.74
CA GLU A 156 -24.73 24.79 0.04
C GLU A 156 -23.57 25.82 0.04
N GLY A 157 -22.51 25.54 -0.69
CA GLY A 157 -21.33 26.41 -0.80
C GLY A 157 -20.38 26.34 0.41
N ARG A 158 -20.59 25.42 1.36
CA ARG A 158 -19.72 25.21 2.52
C ARG A 158 -18.49 24.41 2.10
N LYS A 159 -17.33 24.79 2.64
CA LYS A 159 -16.07 24.07 2.36
C LYS A 159 -16.12 22.69 3.02
N ARG A 160 -15.94 21.63 2.24
CA ARG A 160 -15.87 20.26 2.76
C ARG A 160 -14.53 19.99 3.45
N ALA A 161 -14.58 19.28 4.58
CA ALA A 161 -13.37 18.82 5.25
C ALA A 161 -12.57 17.89 4.34
N LEU A 162 -11.25 18.05 4.29
CA LEU A 162 -10.33 17.13 3.62
C LEU A 162 -9.49 16.40 4.66
N ILE A 163 -9.56 15.09 4.64
CA ILE A 163 -8.71 14.20 5.42
C ILE A 163 -7.76 13.51 4.45
N ILE A 164 -6.46 13.56 4.71
CA ILE A 164 -5.48 12.81 3.93
C ILE A 164 -5.03 11.62 4.74
N VAL A 165 -5.20 10.43 4.20
CA VAL A 165 -4.67 9.17 4.73
C VAL A 165 -3.48 8.76 3.89
N TYR A 166 -2.32 8.62 4.50
CA TYR A 166 -1.14 8.10 3.84
C TYR A 166 -0.78 6.72 4.41
N ASP A 167 -1.11 5.69 3.65
CA ASP A 167 -0.77 4.30 3.97
C ASP A 167 0.68 4.01 3.55
N GLU A 168 1.43 3.32 4.42
CA GLU A 168 2.90 3.17 4.35
C GLU A 168 3.64 4.53 4.37
N GLY A 169 3.27 5.37 5.33
CA GLY A 169 3.71 6.77 5.46
C GLY A 169 5.22 7.02 5.52
N HIS A 170 6.03 5.98 5.81
CA HIS A 170 7.49 6.06 5.76
C HIS A 170 8.05 6.34 4.36
N ASN A 171 7.23 6.18 3.32
CA ASN A 171 7.57 6.45 1.91
C ASN A 171 7.27 7.88 1.45
N LEU A 172 6.60 8.69 2.28
CA LEU A 172 6.22 10.05 1.93
C LEU A 172 7.46 10.95 1.81
N SER A 173 7.65 11.59 0.66
CA SER A 173 8.73 12.55 0.45
C SER A 173 8.31 13.97 0.88
N ASP A 174 9.29 14.83 1.19
CA ASP A 174 9.05 16.23 1.55
C ASP A 174 8.28 16.96 0.44
N GLN A 175 8.62 16.71 -0.82
CA GLN A 175 7.95 17.31 -1.97
C GLN A 175 6.48 16.92 -2.08
N GLN A 176 6.16 15.63 -1.94
CA GLN A 176 4.79 15.14 -1.96
C GLN A 176 3.99 15.70 -0.78
N THR A 177 4.62 15.77 0.40
CA THR A 177 4.04 16.37 1.59
C THR A 177 3.66 17.83 1.36
N LYS A 178 4.55 18.60 0.76
CA LYS A 178 4.29 20.01 0.42
C LYS A 178 3.07 20.15 -0.49
N LEU A 179 3.01 19.36 -1.57
CA LEU A 179 1.86 19.37 -2.47
C LEU A 179 0.55 18.99 -1.77
N LEU A 180 0.58 17.94 -0.94
CA LEU A 180 -0.62 17.54 -0.19
C LEU A 180 -1.08 18.62 0.79
N GLN A 181 -0.16 19.37 1.40
CA GLN A 181 -0.49 20.51 2.27
C GLN A 181 -1.11 21.71 1.50
N GLU A 182 -0.78 21.89 0.21
CA GLU A 182 -1.40 22.93 -0.63
C GLU A 182 -2.91 22.71 -0.81
N LEU A 183 -3.40 21.46 -0.68
CA LEU A 183 -4.83 21.16 -0.68
C LEU A 183 -5.55 21.66 0.60
N ASN A 184 -4.82 22.18 1.57
CA ASN A 184 -5.34 22.64 2.83
C ASN A 184 -6.19 21.56 3.56
N PRO A 185 -5.58 20.39 3.90
CA PRO A 185 -6.27 19.36 4.64
C PRO A 185 -6.57 19.81 6.08
N LEU A 186 -7.63 19.28 6.66
CA LEU A 186 -7.97 19.44 8.07
C LEU A 186 -7.14 18.49 8.94
N VAL A 187 -6.93 17.27 8.43
CA VAL A 187 -6.21 16.19 9.11
C VAL A 187 -5.30 15.47 8.11
N LEU A 188 -4.12 15.06 8.57
CA LEU A 188 -3.24 14.14 7.89
C LEU A 188 -2.96 12.93 8.79
N ILE A 189 -3.40 11.75 8.39
CA ILE A 189 -3.17 10.49 9.09
C ILE A 189 -2.10 9.71 8.33
N SER A 190 -1.02 9.35 9.01
CA SER A 190 0.05 8.51 8.47
C SER A 190 -0.01 7.14 9.12
N ALA A 191 -0.10 6.05 8.35
CA ALA A 191 -0.08 4.69 8.86
C ALA A 191 1.17 3.96 8.41
N SER A 192 1.93 3.38 9.34
CA SER A 192 3.15 2.62 9.01
C SER A 192 3.64 1.77 10.19
N ALA A 193 4.41 0.72 9.88
CA ALA A 193 5.16 -0.02 10.90
C ALA A 193 6.36 0.79 11.43
N THR A 194 6.92 1.66 10.59
CA THR A 194 8.08 2.49 10.91
C THR A 194 7.69 3.97 10.80
N ILE A 195 7.87 4.73 11.88
CA ILE A 195 7.57 6.16 11.87
C ILE A 195 8.71 6.90 11.17
N LYS A 196 8.35 7.61 10.12
CA LYS A 196 9.22 8.59 9.46
C LYS A 196 8.40 9.84 9.18
N VAL A 197 8.73 10.93 9.84
CA VAL A 197 8.07 12.20 9.65
C VAL A 197 8.80 12.99 8.57
N PRO A 198 8.11 13.42 7.49
CA PRO A 198 8.69 14.35 6.52
C PRO A 198 9.07 15.68 7.16
N LYS A 199 10.18 16.28 6.72
CA LYS A 199 10.66 17.57 7.26
C LYS A 199 9.63 18.69 7.10
N GLU A 200 8.87 18.67 6.02
CA GLU A 200 7.79 19.64 5.75
C GLU A 200 6.68 19.62 6.84
N LEU A 201 6.54 18.54 7.60
CA LEU A 201 5.57 18.44 8.70
C LEU A 201 6.17 18.79 10.07
N GLU A 202 7.50 18.82 10.23
CA GLU A 202 8.14 19.06 11.52
C GLU A 202 7.70 20.37 12.17
N TRP A 203 7.58 21.43 11.37
CA TRP A 203 7.13 22.72 11.88
C TRP A 203 5.69 22.66 12.38
N ASN A 204 4.80 22.02 11.62
CA ASN A 204 3.39 21.87 11.99
C ASN A 204 3.26 21.06 13.29
N ILE A 205 4.01 19.97 13.40
CA ILE A 205 4.03 19.10 14.60
C ILE A 205 4.53 19.87 15.81
N LYS A 206 5.66 20.58 15.71
CA LYS A 206 6.19 21.40 16.80
C LYS A 206 5.21 22.48 17.23
N ARG A 207 4.48 23.07 16.28
CA ARG A 207 3.46 24.07 16.59
C ARG A 207 2.26 23.46 17.29
N LEU A 208 1.74 22.31 16.83
CA LEU A 208 0.69 21.55 17.51
C LEU A 208 1.07 21.21 18.95
N GLN A 209 2.27 20.66 19.13
CA GLN A 209 2.79 20.31 20.45
C GLN A 209 2.86 21.51 21.39
N LYS A 210 3.40 22.63 20.90
CA LYS A 210 3.56 23.84 21.73
C LYS A 210 2.22 24.50 22.06
N GLU A 211 1.34 24.71 21.07
CA GLU A 211 0.13 25.51 21.23
C GLU A 211 -1.03 24.70 21.84
N LYS A 212 -1.05 23.39 21.66
CA LYS A 212 -2.05 22.47 22.23
C LYS A 212 -1.52 21.64 23.41
N ASN A 213 -0.27 21.86 23.80
CA ASN A 213 0.40 21.11 24.87
C ASN A 213 0.38 19.59 24.65
N LEU A 214 0.57 19.16 23.38
CA LEU A 214 0.57 17.76 22.99
C LEU A 214 1.97 17.17 23.11
N SER A 215 2.05 15.93 23.58
CA SER A 215 3.26 15.12 23.54
C SER A 215 3.43 14.39 22.18
N ASN A 216 4.54 13.70 22.00
CA ASN A 216 4.66 12.80 20.86
C ASN A 216 3.67 11.62 20.93
N GLU A 217 3.33 11.19 22.15
CA GLU A 217 2.42 10.07 22.39
C GLU A 217 0.99 10.43 21.95
N ASP A 218 0.57 11.66 22.14
CA ASP A 218 -0.76 12.14 21.71
C ASP A 218 -0.91 12.17 20.17
N LEU A 219 0.21 12.24 19.45
CA LEU A 219 0.23 12.25 17.99
C LEU A 219 0.49 10.85 17.38
N ILE A 220 0.68 9.81 18.22
CA ILE A 220 1.03 8.47 17.77
C ILE A 220 0.15 7.43 18.48
N VAL A 221 -0.81 6.89 17.76
CA VAL A 221 -1.52 5.69 18.19
C VAL A 221 -0.65 4.46 17.89
N ASN A 222 -0.19 3.80 18.94
CA ASN A 222 0.78 2.70 18.84
C ASN A 222 0.13 1.35 19.18
N VAL A 223 -0.10 0.54 18.16
CA VAL A 223 -0.53 -0.86 18.34
C VAL A 223 0.68 -1.74 18.61
N SER A 224 0.77 -2.29 19.81
CA SER A 224 1.91 -3.12 20.19
C SER A 224 1.94 -4.43 19.39
N ASN A 225 3.14 -4.86 18.98
CA ASN A 225 3.34 -6.13 18.28
C ASN A 225 2.80 -7.31 19.09
N LYS A 226 2.90 -7.26 20.43
CA LYS A 226 2.38 -8.29 21.32
C LYS A 226 0.87 -8.48 21.17
N LYS A 227 0.09 -7.38 21.18
CA LYS A 227 -1.38 -7.44 20.98
C LYS A 227 -1.74 -8.05 19.63
N VAL A 228 -1.00 -7.72 18.56
CA VAL A 228 -1.23 -8.25 17.21
C VAL A 228 -0.92 -9.76 17.14
N VAL A 229 0.19 -10.19 17.75
CA VAL A 229 0.55 -11.62 17.82
C VAL A 229 -0.46 -12.41 18.63
N GLU A 230 -0.87 -11.90 19.80
CA GLU A 230 -1.84 -12.56 20.69
C GLU A 230 -3.24 -12.68 20.04
N SER A 231 -3.62 -11.76 19.17
CA SER A 231 -4.88 -11.84 18.41
C SER A 231 -4.90 -12.92 17.33
N GLY A 232 -3.73 -13.49 16.99
CA GLY A 232 -3.62 -14.53 15.95
C GLY A 232 -3.63 -14.01 14.51
N LEU A 233 -3.63 -12.68 14.30
CA LEU A 233 -3.61 -12.08 12.96
C LEU A 233 -2.28 -12.26 12.23
N ILE A 234 -1.19 -12.46 12.97
CA ILE A 234 0.14 -12.67 12.40
C ILE A 234 0.80 -13.90 12.99
N LYS A 235 1.84 -14.38 12.32
CA LYS A 235 2.63 -15.55 12.76
C LYS A 235 3.21 -15.34 14.16
N LYS A 236 3.04 -16.33 15.04
CA LYS A 236 3.60 -16.32 16.41
C LYS A 236 5.10 -16.54 16.42
N TYR A 237 5.59 -17.33 15.46
CA TYR A 237 7.00 -17.74 15.39
C TYR A 237 7.55 -17.43 14.01
N LEU A 238 8.78 -16.94 14.01
CA LEU A 238 9.60 -16.74 12.84
C LEU A 238 10.92 -17.48 13.09
N SER A 239 11.25 -18.46 12.23
CA SER A 239 12.55 -19.12 12.23
C SER A 239 13.41 -18.48 11.14
N ILE A 240 14.62 -18.05 11.50
CA ILE A 240 15.58 -17.46 10.56
C ILE A 240 16.77 -18.40 10.48
N GLY A 241 17.02 -18.94 9.29
CA GLY A 241 18.20 -19.74 8.95
C GLY A 241 19.12 -18.99 8.00
N GLY A 242 20.42 -19.19 8.14
CA GLY A 242 21.41 -18.67 7.19
C GLY A 242 22.16 -19.83 6.52
N TYR A 243 22.37 -19.73 5.22
CA TYR A 243 23.09 -20.71 4.43
C TYR A 243 24.34 -20.05 3.82
N LEU A 244 25.51 -20.67 4.03
CA LEU A 244 26.76 -20.30 3.36
C LEU A 244 27.03 -21.17 2.12
N THR A 245 26.04 -21.95 1.76
CA THR A 245 26.07 -22.94 0.68
C THR A 245 25.54 -22.35 -0.63
N PRO A 246 25.75 -23.03 -1.78
CA PRO A 246 25.13 -22.68 -3.04
C PRO A 246 23.60 -22.57 -2.93
N MET A 247 23.00 -21.78 -3.82
CA MET A 247 21.54 -21.56 -3.88
C MET A 247 20.77 -22.87 -3.94
N GLU A 248 21.26 -23.84 -4.66
CA GLU A 248 20.66 -25.15 -4.88
C GLU A 248 20.46 -25.91 -3.57
N GLU A 249 21.47 -25.94 -2.71
CA GLU A 249 21.39 -26.60 -1.40
C GLU A 249 20.38 -25.90 -0.45
N ALA A 250 20.32 -24.56 -0.53
CA ALA A 250 19.32 -23.81 0.23
C ALA A 250 17.90 -24.11 -0.24
N ILE A 251 17.69 -24.25 -1.55
CA ILE A 251 16.39 -24.64 -2.13
C ILE A 251 16.03 -26.07 -1.70
N ASP A 252 16.98 -27.01 -1.76
CA ASP A 252 16.73 -28.40 -1.35
C ASP A 252 16.32 -28.48 0.12
N SER A 253 17.00 -27.73 0.99
CA SER A 253 16.60 -27.64 2.41
C SER A 253 15.19 -27.10 2.57
N LEU A 254 14.84 -26.02 1.86
CA LEU A 254 13.49 -25.44 1.90
C LEU A 254 12.42 -26.42 1.40
N LEU A 255 12.70 -27.19 0.34
CA LEU A 255 11.77 -28.21 -0.17
C LEU A 255 11.56 -29.36 0.85
N MET A 256 12.61 -29.74 1.57
CA MET A 256 12.48 -30.70 2.68
C MET A 256 11.63 -30.15 3.81
N ASP A 257 11.86 -28.91 4.24
CA ASP A 257 11.05 -28.26 5.28
C ASP A 257 9.58 -28.15 4.87
N MET A 258 9.30 -27.77 3.61
CA MET A 258 7.93 -27.71 3.09
C MET A 258 7.22 -29.06 3.13
N LYS A 259 7.94 -30.14 2.78
CA LYS A 259 7.42 -31.50 2.84
C LYS A 259 7.08 -31.90 4.28
N GLU A 260 7.98 -31.65 5.21
CA GLU A 260 7.76 -31.94 6.64
C GLU A 260 6.54 -31.18 7.18
N VAL A 261 6.46 -29.87 6.90
CA VAL A 261 5.31 -29.03 7.32
C VAL A 261 4.01 -29.54 6.71
N SER A 262 4.02 -29.96 5.44
CA SER A 262 2.83 -30.53 4.78
C SER A 262 2.39 -31.83 5.44
N GLU A 263 3.33 -32.74 5.75
CA GLU A 263 3.05 -34.00 6.43
C GLU A 263 2.48 -33.75 7.83
N VAL A 264 3.03 -32.82 8.59
CA VAL A 264 2.51 -32.44 9.91
C VAL A 264 1.11 -31.86 9.79
N SER A 265 0.87 -30.96 8.82
CA SER A 265 -0.44 -30.36 8.56
C SER A 265 -1.53 -31.42 8.33
N VAL A 266 -1.22 -32.43 7.52
CA VAL A 266 -2.11 -33.54 7.24
C VAL A 266 -2.40 -34.34 8.54
N LYS A 267 -1.37 -34.68 9.31
CA LYS A 267 -1.49 -35.46 10.56
C LYS A 267 -2.40 -34.80 11.60
N ILE A 268 -2.33 -33.46 11.71
CA ILE A 268 -3.14 -32.69 12.68
C ILE A 268 -4.48 -32.22 12.11
N GLY A 269 -4.79 -32.55 10.85
CA GLY A 269 -6.03 -32.12 10.18
C GLY A 269 -6.15 -30.60 9.94
N ALA A 270 -5.02 -29.89 9.86
CA ALA A 270 -5.02 -28.44 9.69
C ALA A 270 -5.40 -27.99 8.28
N GLY A 271 -5.29 -28.88 7.27
CA GLY A 271 -5.60 -28.56 5.86
C GLY A 271 -4.70 -27.48 5.24
N PHE A 272 -3.56 -27.20 5.87
CA PHE A 272 -2.63 -26.16 5.43
C PHE A 272 -1.63 -26.72 4.42
N SER A 273 -1.43 -26.00 3.31
CA SER A 273 -0.40 -26.28 2.31
C SER A 273 0.68 -25.18 2.36
N PRO A 274 1.97 -25.54 2.63
CA PRO A 274 3.02 -24.56 2.70
C PRO A 274 3.31 -23.95 1.33
N LYS A 275 3.62 -22.64 1.31
CA LYS A 275 4.09 -21.93 0.12
C LYS A 275 5.53 -21.47 0.33
N ALA A 276 6.33 -21.47 -0.73
CA ALA A 276 7.70 -20.96 -0.73
C ALA A 276 7.82 -19.70 -1.57
N ILE A 277 8.54 -18.72 -1.04
CA ILE A 277 8.81 -17.45 -1.72
C ILE A 277 10.32 -17.34 -1.94
N TYR A 278 10.73 -17.17 -3.20
CA TYR A 278 12.12 -17.03 -3.62
C TYR A 278 12.39 -15.58 -4.04
N VAL A 279 13.11 -14.85 -3.20
CA VAL A 279 13.43 -13.44 -3.45
C VAL A 279 14.77 -13.34 -4.15
N SER A 280 14.78 -12.77 -5.36
CA SER A 280 16.00 -12.46 -6.10
C SER A 280 16.27 -10.95 -6.12
N ASP A 281 17.51 -10.53 -5.85
CA ASP A 281 17.86 -9.11 -5.77
C ASP A 281 17.66 -8.38 -7.10
N THR A 282 18.04 -9.00 -8.20
CA THR A 282 17.97 -8.39 -9.55
C THR A 282 17.98 -9.45 -10.65
N ASN A 283 17.64 -9.02 -11.87
CA ASN A 283 17.87 -9.79 -13.09
C ASN A 283 19.36 -9.78 -13.54
N MET A 284 20.25 -9.30 -12.67
CA MET A 284 21.68 -9.25 -12.94
C MET A 284 22.35 -10.60 -12.62
N ILE A 285 23.34 -10.96 -13.41
CA ILE A 285 24.21 -12.10 -13.14
C ILE A 285 25.04 -11.79 -11.90
N SER A 286 24.99 -12.65 -10.89
CA SER A 286 25.75 -12.48 -9.65
C SER A 286 27.25 -12.36 -9.96
N LYS A 287 27.88 -11.30 -9.45
CA LYS A 287 29.32 -10.97 -9.44
C LYS A 287 29.90 -10.06 -10.52
N ARG A 288 29.18 -9.63 -11.58
CA ARG A 288 29.82 -8.85 -12.65
C ARG A 288 29.08 -7.65 -13.20
N SER A 289 28.06 -7.10 -12.56
CA SER A 289 27.32 -5.95 -13.11
C SER A 289 26.82 -6.14 -14.57
N GLN A 290 26.72 -7.36 -15.03
CA GLN A 290 26.25 -7.68 -16.37
C GLN A 290 24.78 -8.05 -16.33
N TYR A 291 24.01 -7.45 -17.23
CA TYR A 291 22.62 -7.84 -17.42
C TYR A 291 22.55 -9.21 -18.08
N ASP A 292 21.50 -9.96 -17.75
CA ASP A 292 21.15 -11.20 -18.40
C ASP A 292 20.96 -10.98 -19.92
N ASP A 293 21.56 -11.84 -20.74
CA ASP A 293 21.48 -11.76 -22.19
C ASP A 293 20.17 -12.37 -22.70
N ILE A 294 19.29 -11.53 -23.25
CA ILE A 294 17.99 -11.95 -23.80
C ILE A 294 18.09 -12.68 -25.13
N LYS A 295 19.27 -12.67 -25.76
CA LYS A 295 19.52 -13.30 -27.08
C LYS A 295 20.16 -14.69 -27.01
N VAL A 296 20.00 -15.35 -25.86
CA VAL A 296 20.41 -16.73 -25.66
C VAL A 296 19.22 -17.63 -25.34
N ASN A 297 19.36 -18.93 -25.55
CA ASN A 297 18.31 -19.89 -25.25
C ASN A 297 17.92 -19.82 -23.74
N PHE A 298 16.64 -20.06 -23.45
CA PHE A 298 16.12 -20.06 -22.10
C PHE A 298 16.95 -20.91 -21.12
N ASN A 299 17.44 -22.05 -21.55
CA ASN A 299 18.26 -22.95 -20.74
C ASN A 299 19.68 -22.42 -20.45
N GLU A 300 20.12 -21.43 -21.19
CA GLU A 300 21.44 -20.79 -21.04
C GLU A 300 21.35 -19.44 -20.35
N ARG A 301 20.13 -18.91 -20.16
CA ARG A 301 19.87 -17.65 -19.44
C ARG A 301 20.37 -17.74 -18.00
N GLN A 302 20.98 -16.66 -17.53
CA GLN A 302 21.60 -16.58 -16.20
C GLN A 302 20.86 -15.61 -15.25
N ALA A 303 19.70 -15.11 -15.65
CA ALA A 303 18.85 -14.36 -14.74
C ALA A 303 18.45 -15.24 -13.54
N ARG A 304 18.69 -14.76 -12.34
CA ARG A 304 18.45 -15.53 -11.11
C ARG A 304 17.03 -16.11 -11.03
N PRO A 305 15.95 -15.40 -11.38
CA PRO A 305 14.62 -16.00 -11.40
C PRO A 305 14.49 -17.21 -12.32
N ILE A 306 15.18 -17.19 -13.48
CA ILE A 306 15.17 -18.30 -14.43
C ILE A 306 16.01 -19.48 -13.90
N GLU A 307 17.14 -19.21 -13.25
CA GLU A 307 17.96 -20.25 -12.63
C GLU A 307 17.17 -20.97 -11.51
N ILE A 308 16.49 -20.23 -10.63
CA ILE A 308 15.63 -20.79 -9.58
C ILE A 308 14.54 -21.66 -10.19
N TRP A 309 13.82 -21.15 -11.19
CA TRP A 309 12.76 -21.90 -11.86
C TRP A 309 13.27 -23.21 -12.46
N ARG A 310 14.40 -23.16 -13.21
CA ARG A 310 15.01 -24.36 -13.79
C ARG A 310 15.40 -25.38 -12.73
N TYR A 311 15.93 -24.90 -11.61
CA TYR A 311 16.33 -25.78 -10.51
C TYR A 311 15.11 -26.45 -9.86
N LEU A 312 14.05 -25.73 -9.60
CA LEU A 312 12.80 -26.28 -9.06
C LEU A 312 12.21 -27.36 -9.97
N VAL A 313 12.12 -27.07 -11.27
CA VAL A 313 11.64 -28.05 -12.25
C VAL A 313 12.55 -29.31 -12.30
N LYS A 314 13.88 -29.11 -12.27
CA LYS A 314 14.86 -30.21 -12.17
C LYS A 314 14.69 -31.02 -10.89
N SER A 315 14.32 -30.40 -9.79
CA SER A 315 14.05 -31.05 -8.50
C SER A 315 12.67 -31.74 -8.44
N GLY A 316 11.92 -31.76 -9.54
CA GLY A 316 10.65 -32.47 -9.69
C GLY A 316 9.41 -31.67 -9.35
N ILE A 317 9.52 -30.35 -9.16
CA ILE A 317 8.36 -29.48 -8.96
C ILE A 317 7.63 -29.27 -10.30
N ASP A 318 6.31 -29.41 -10.30
CA ASP A 318 5.49 -29.18 -11.48
C ASP A 318 5.55 -27.69 -11.87
N PRO A 319 5.87 -27.35 -13.12
CA PRO A 319 5.87 -25.96 -13.59
C PRO A 319 4.56 -25.21 -13.35
N SER A 320 3.42 -25.91 -13.30
CA SER A 320 2.12 -25.30 -13.02
C SER A 320 1.98 -24.77 -11.58
N GLU A 321 2.78 -25.30 -10.64
CA GLU A 321 2.84 -24.84 -9.25
C GLU A 321 3.81 -23.67 -9.03
N ILE A 322 4.52 -23.23 -10.10
CA ILE A 322 5.55 -22.19 -10.01
C ILE A 322 5.06 -20.92 -10.72
N ALA A 323 5.03 -19.81 -9.98
CA ALA A 323 4.83 -18.48 -10.55
C ALA A 323 6.13 -17.67 -10.51
N VAL A 324 6.37 -16.88 -11.55
CA VAL A 324 7.50 -15.95 -11.65
C VAL A 324 6.96 -14.54 -11.79
N TYR A 325 7.04 -13.74 -10.75
CA TYR A 325 6.57 -12.37 -10.72
C TYR A 325 7.76 -11.40 -10.80
N CYS A 326 8.24 -11.16 -12.02
CA CYS A 326 9.46 -10.39 -12.28
C CYS A 326 9.36 -9.64 -13.60
N ASN A 327 9.97 -8.49 -13.71
CA ASN A 327 10.11 -7.79 -14.97
C ASN A 327 11.24 -8.42 -15.82
N LEU A 328 10.94 -9.56 -16.47
CA LEU A 328 11.85 -10.26 -17.37
C LEU A 328 11.47 -9.97 -18.83
N LYS A 329 12.49 -9.72 -19.66
CA LYS A 329 12.32 -9.53 -21.10
C LYS A 329 12.76 -10.78 -21.87
N PHE A 330 12.08 -11.06 -22.98
CA PHE A 330 12.41 -12.17 -23.88
C PHE A 330 12.50 -11.65 -25.32
N ASP A 331 13.49 -12.13 -26.06
CA ASP A 331 13.60 -11.86 -27.48
C ASP A 331 12.63 -12.76 -28.25
N ARG A 332 12.14 -12.30 -29.41
CA ARG A 332 11.18 -13.06 -30.23
C ARG A 332 11.76 -14.36 -30.76
N ASN A 333 13.09 -14.40 -31.02
CA ASN A 333 13.79 -15.57 -31.49
C ASN A 333 14.18 -16.53 -30.37
N PHE A 334 14.13 -16.05 -29.10
CA PHE A 334 14.47 -16.80 -27.90
C PHE A 334 13.34 -16.71 -26.89
N PRO A 335 12.13 -17.26 -27.20
CA PRO A 335 10.97 -17.14 -26.36
C PRO A 335 11.11 -17.94 -25.06
N LYS A 336 10.31 -17.57 -24.07
CA LYS A 336 10.15 -18.38 -22.85
C LYS A 336 9.39 -19.68 -23.14
N PRO A 337 9.61 -20.75 -22.37
CA PRO A 337 8.76 -21.94 -22.42
C PRO A 337 7.29 -21.58 -22.08
N LYS A 338 6.36 -22.36 -22.62
CA LYS A 338 4.91 -22.15 -22.36
C LYS A 338 4.58 -22.34 -20.88
N GLU A 339 5.25 -23.27 -20.24
CA GLU A 339 5.12 -23.64 -18.82
C GLU A 339 5.71 -22.61 -17.87
N PHE A 340 6.46 -21.63 -18.38
CA PHE A 340 7.03 -20.57 -17.55
C PHE A 340 5.98 -19.50 -17.29
N ASN A 341 5.29 -19.61 -16.15
CA ASN A 341 4.22 -18.70 -15.72
C ASN A 341 4.81 -17.37 -15.29
N LEU A 342 4.97 -16.44 -16.24
CA LEU A 342 5.56 -15.13 -16.02
C LEU A 342 4.49 -14.07 -15.90
N PHE A 343 4.56 -13.32 -14.80
CA PHE A 343 3.80 -12.12 -14.49
C PHE A 343 4.80 -10.95 -14.41
N SER A 344 4.67 -9.99 -15.29
CA SER A 344 5.66 -8.91 -15.44
C SER A 344 5.34 -7.61 -14.71
N GLY A 345 4.24 -7.59 -13.95
CA GLY A 345 3.81 -6.41 -13.18
C GLY A 345 2.98 -5.41 -13.98
N GLY A 346 2.37 -5.84 -15.10
CA GLY A 346 1.35 -5.09 -15.83
C GLY A 346 0.07 -4.91 -15.01
N ASP A 347 -0.83 -4.04 -15.45
CA ASP A 347 -2.01 -3.64 -14.68
C ASP A 347 -2.95 -4.83 -14.34
N ASN A 348 -2.97 -5.90 -15.13
CA ASN A 348 -3.77 -7.10 -14.89
C ASN A 348 -2.95 -8.30 -14.37
N ASP A 349 -1.63 -8.26 -14.42
CA ASP A 349 -0.77 -9.40 -14.08
C ASP A 349 -0.92 -9.84 -12.62
N TYR A 350 -1.14 -8.89 -11.70
CA TYR A 350 -1.37 -9.18 -10.31
C TYR A 350 -2.67 -9.96 -10.10
N TYR A 351 -3.77 -9.53 -10.72
CA TYR A 351 -5.06 -10.20 -10.59
C TYR A 351 -5.07 -11.60 -11.21
N ASP A 352 -4.31 -11.80 -12.28
CA ASP A 352 -4.15 -13.12 -12.89
C ASP A 352 -3.24 -14.02 -12.04
N PHE A 353 -2.21 -13.44 -11.41
CA PHE A 353 -1.33 -14.14 -10.49
C PHE A 353 -2.08 -14.68 -9.26
N ILE A 354 -2.89 -13.85 -8.59
CA ILE A 354 -3.62 -14.26 -7.37
C ILE A 354 -4.74 -15.28 -7.62
N LYS A 355 -5.19 -15.45 -8.87
CA LYS A 355 -6.15 -16.50 -9.24
C LYS A 355 -5.52 -17.89 -9.31
N GLY A 356 -4.19 -17.97 -9.43
CA GLY A 356 -3.47 -19.23 -9.54
C GLY A 356 -3.16 -19.84 -8.17
N ASP A 357 -3.21 -21.16 -8.06
CA ASP A 357 -2.79 -21.89 -6.85
C ASP A 357 -1.31 -22.26 -6.94
N TYR A 358 -0.46 -21.26 -6.79
CA TYR A 358 0.99 -21.43 -6.85
C TYR A 358 1.56 -21.73 -5.47
N LYS A 359 2.41 -22.78 -5.39
CA LYS A 359 3.13 -23.16 -4.16
C LYS A 359 4.54 -22.58 -4.11
N HIS A 360 5.11 -22.24 -5.26
CA HIS A 360 6.45 -21.69 -5.40
C HIS A 360 6.39 -20.35 -6.14
N ILE A 361 6.74 -19.28 -5.46
CA ILE A 361 6.64 -17.92 -6.00
C ILE A 361 8.03 -17.31 -6.08
N ILE A 362 8.49 -17.03 -7.28
CA ILE A 362 9.78 -16.41 -7.55
C ILE A 362 9.53 -14.94 -7.87
N PHE A 363 10.10 -14.02 -7.08
CA PHE A 363 9.96 -12.61 -7.37
C PHE A 363 11.26 -11.82 -7.16
N ASN A 364 11.31 -10.64 -7.73
CA ASN A 364 12.33 -9.65 -7.47
C ASN A 364 11.70 -8.44 -6.77
N GLN A 365 12.42 -7.34 -6.64
CA GLN A 365 12.00 -6.12 -5.93
C GLN A 365 10.65 -5.50 -6.38
N THR A 366 9.93 -6.09 -7.34
CA THR A 366 8.65 -5.59 -7.84
C THR A 366 7.50 -5.74 -6.82
N LEU A 367 7.62 -6.65 -5.85
CA LEU A 367 6.63 -6.92 -4.79
C LEU A 367 7.15 -6.54 -3.40
N GLN A 368 7.81 -5.40 -3.26
CA GLN A 368 8.48 -5.02 -2.01
C GLN A 368 7.53 -4.67 -0.85
N GLU A 369 6.32 -4.23 -1.13
CA GLU A 369 5.40 -3.69 -0.11
C GLU A 369 3.94 -4.03 -0.45
N GLY A 370 3.18 -4.37 0.59
CA GLY A 370 1.72 -4.46 0.51
C GLY A 370 1.15 -5.65 -0.25
N TRP A 371 1.93 -6.74 -0.38
CA TRP A 371 1.44 -7.96 -0.98
C TRP A 371 0.75 -8.83 0.07
N ASP A 372 -0.48 -9.22 -0.23
CA ASP A 372 -1.32 -10.09 0.58
C ASP A 372 -1.72 -11.29 -0.31
N ASP A 373 -1.24 -12.51 0.05
CA ASP A 373 -1.54 -13.78 -0.64
C ASP A 373 -2.37 -14.70 0.28
#